data_6c31c1d1135f8da374fd37f0d6cfdf17
#
_entry.id   6c31c1d1135f8da374fd37f0d6cfdf17
#
_cell.length_a   1.000
_cell.length_b   1.000
_cell.length_c   1.000
_cell.angle_alpha   90.00
_cell.angle_beta   90.00
_cell.angle_gamma   90.00
#
_symmetry.space_group_name_H-M   'P 1'
#
loop_
_entity.id
_entity.type
_entity.pdbx_description
1 polymer ?
#
loop_
_entity_poly.entity_id
_entity_poly.type
_entity_poly.pdbx_seq_one_letter_code
_entity_poly.pdbx_strand_id
1 'polypeptide(L)'
;MSALLSRLLLAFAIEFERESDFSLAISANIVRVLDETGVRVRDLPLLTGVPKEAIGMAMGVLRKKRVAVVEAERSGSRTKVARLTPKGREAQDAYRQLLGIIEERWQARFGEETISTLREALGRLVGEPTAQLSPLFRGLEPYPDGWRTSARKPNTLPHYPMVRGLYNDI
;
A
#
# COMPACT_ATOMS: atom_id res chain seq x y z
N MET A 1 -9.15 -18.41 10.10
CA MET A 1 -7.95 -17.75 9.56
C MET A 1 -8.22 -16.31 9.16
N SER A 2 -9.20 -16.01 8.29
CA SER A 2 -9.51 -14.65 7.84
C SER A 2 -9.75 -13.62 8.95
N ALA A 3 -10.54 -13.98 9.97
CA ALA A 3 -10.80 -13.11 11.12
C ALA A 3 -9.54 -12.77 11.93
N LEU A 4 -8.59 -13.70 12.04
CA LEU A 4 -7.33 -13.45 12.74
C LEU A 4 -6.43 -12.51 11.95
N LEU A 5 -6.31 -12.74 10.63
CA LEU A 5 -5.54 -11.85 9.74
C LEU A 5 -6.11 -10.43 9.71
N SER A 6 -7.45 -10.31 9.66
CA SER A 6 -8.10 -8.99 9.72
C SER A 6 -7.81 -8.25 11.02
N ARG A 7 -7.85 -8.94 12.17
CA ARG A 7 -7.55 -8.33 13.47
C ARG A 7 -6.09 -7.93 13.58
N LEU A 8 -5.18 -8.78 13.10
CA LEU A 8 -3.75 -8.51 13.09
C LEU A 8 -3.44 -7.28 12.24
N LEU A 9 -3.94 -7.25 11.00
CA LEU A 9 -3.74 -6.13 10.10
C LEU A 9 -4.34 -4.83 10.65
N LEU A 10 -5.53 -4.90 11.25
CA LEU A 10 -6.17 -3.75 11.87
C LEU A 10 -5.35 -3.21 13.04
N ALA A 11 -4.85 -4.10 13.93
CA ALA A 11 -4.01 -3.69 15.05
C ALA A 11 -2.73 -2.99 14.56
N PHE A 12 -2.07 -3.56 13.57
CA PHE A 12 -0.88 -2.96 12.98
C PHE A 12 -1.18 -1.62 12.31
N ALA A 13 -2.28 -1.54 11.55
CA ALA A 13 -2.70 -0.31 10.89
C ALA A 13 -3.03 0.80 11.90
N ILE A 14 -3.68 0.48 13.02
CA ILE A 14 -3.98 1.45 14.07
C ILE A 14 -2.69 1.99 14.70
N GLU A 15 -1.72 1.14 14.99
CA GLU A 15 -0.43 1.60 15.54
C GLU A 15 0.32 2.45 14.53
N PHE A 16 0.34 2.04 13.28
CA PHE A 16 0.98 2.80 12.20
C PHE A 16 0.33 4.18 11.98
N GLU A 17 -0.99 4.23 11.87
CA GLU A 17 -1.73 5.46 11.54
C GLU A 17 -1.80 6.46 12.71
N ARG A 18 -1.44 6.05 13.94
CA ARG A 18 -1.25 6.97 15.05
C ARG A 18 0.01 7.83 14.94
N GLU A 19 1.01 7.34 14.23
CA GLU A 19 2.33 7.98 14.11
C GLU A 19 2.66 8.38 12.67
N SER A 20 1.77 8.05 11.74
CA SER A 20 1.95 8.33 10.30
C SER A 20 0.81 9.17 9.74
N ASP A 21 1.16 10.12 8.91
CA ASP A 21 0.23 10.90 8.10
C ASP A 21 -0.38 10.14 6.91
N PHE A 22 -0.01 8.88 6.73
CA PHE A 22 -0.41 8.06 5.58
C PHE A 22 -1.24 6.87 6.03
N SER A 23 -2.27 6.54 5.26
CA SER A 23 -2.94 5.26 5.39
C SER A 23 -1.99 4.12 5.01
N LEU A 24 -1.83 3.14 5.90
CA LEU A 24 -1.00 1.96 5.66
C LEU A 24 -1.48 1.18 4.43
N ALA A 25 -2.79 1.00 4.30
CA ALA A 25 -3.38 0.16 3.27
C ALA A 25 -3.26 0.72 1.85
N ILE A 26 -3.20 2.05 1.70
CA ILE A 26 -3.27 2.70 0.38
C ILE A 26 -2.05 3.59 0.15
N SER A 27 -1.95 4.70 0.86
CA SER A 27 -0.94 5.74 0.58
C SER A 27 0.48 5.27 0.84
N ALA A 28 0.71 4.52 1.92
CA ALA A 28 2.02 3.97 2.24
C ALA A 28 2.48 2.94 1.19
N ASN A 29 1.57 2.10 0.68
CA ASN A 29 1.88 1.15 -0.39
C ASN A 29 2.33 1.84 -1.68
N ILE A 30 1.75 3.02 -2.00
CA ILE A 30 2.16 3.80 -3.16
C ILE A 30 3.53 4.44 -2.91
N VAL A 31 3.71 5.09 -1.75
CA VAL A 31 4.98 5.72 -1.39
C VAL A 31 6.13 4.71 -1.40
N ARG A 32 5.88 3.47 -0.97
CA ARG A 32 6.86 2.39 -0.93
C ARG A 32 7.49 2.08 -2.29
N VAL A 33 6.72 2.16 -3.36
CA VAL A 33 7.17 1.78 -4.72
C VAL A 33 7.61 2.96 -5.57
N LEU A 34 7.33 4.19 -5.15
CA LEU A 34 7.80 5.38 -5.84
C LEU A 34 9.27 5.65 -5.54
N ASP A 35 9.97 6.16 -6.54
CA ASP A 35 11.34 6.65 -6.45
C ASP A 35 11.51 8.01 -7.18
N GLU A 36 12.75 8.45 -7.32
CA GLU A 36 13.09 9.67 -8.02
C GLU A 36 13.07 9.52 -9.54
N THR A 37 13.33 8.31 -10.04
CA THR A 37 13.33 8.03 -11.47
C THR A 37 11.91 8.03 -12.02
N GLY A 38 10.97 7.66 -11.16
CA GLY A 38 9.53 7.73 -11.39
C GLY A 38 8.94 6.43 -11.91
N VAL A 39 7.69 6.20 -11.50
CA VAL A 39 6.88 5.04 -11.87
C VAL A 39 5.73 5.51 -12.72
N ARG A 40 5.45 4.81 -13.82
CA ARG A 40 4.27 5.10 -14.63
C ARG A 40 3.01 4.86 -13.82
N VAL A 41 2.12 5.84 -13.78
CA VAL A 41 0.90 5.77 -12.96
C VAL A 41 0.04 4.55 -13.30
N ARG A 42 0.06 4.11 -14.57
CA ARG A 42 -0.66 2.92 -15.03
C ARG A 42 -0.12 1.60 -14.44
N ASP A 43 1.16 1.58 -14.02
CA ASP A 43 1.83 0.38 -13.51
C ASP A 43 1.70 0.28 -11.97
N LEU A 44 1.29 1.35 -11.30
CA LEU A 44 1.11 1.37 -9.84
C LEU A 44 0.15 0.29 -9.32
N PRO A 45 -1.01 0.00 -9.97
CA PRO A 45 -1.88 -1.08 -9.49
C PRO A 45 -1.18 -2.43 -9.39
N LEU A 46 -0.35 -2.76 -10.37
CA LEU A 46 0.41 -4.01 -10.41
C LEU A 46 1.48 -4.04 -9.32
N LEU A 47 2.20 -2.94 -9.13
CA LEU A 47 3.30 -2.85 -8.17
C LEU A 47 2.84 -2.79 -6.71
N THR A 48 1.66 -2.23 -6.46
CA THR A 48 1.16 -1.97 -5.11
C THR A 48 0.08 -2.94 -4.65
N GLY A 49 -0.60 -3.61 -5.59
CA GLY A 49 -1.85 -4.33 -5.32
C GLY A 49 -3.06 -3.43 -5.03
N VAL A 50 -2.90 -2.10 -5.12
CA VAL A 50 -3.97 -1.13 -4.85
C VAL A 50 -4.79 -0.90 -6.12
N PRO A 51 -6.14 -0.93 -6.06
CA PRO A 51 -6.98 -0.69 -7.21
C PRO A 51 -6.77 0.70 -7.83
N LYS A 52 -6.93 0.81 -9.15
CA LYS A 52 -6.70 2.04 -9.92
C LYS A 52 -7.46 3.25 -9.37
N GLU A 53 -8.70 3.04 -8.93
CA GLU A 53 -9.55 4.10 -8.36
C GLU A 53 -8.98 4.63 -7.04
N ALA A 54 -8.54 3.73 -6.17
CA ALA A 54 -7.91 4.09 -4.90
C ALA A 54 -6.55 4.78 -5.12
N ILE A 55 -5.77 4.35 -6.13
CA ILE A 55 -4.53 5.05 -6.53
C ILE A 55 -4.84 6.48 -6.99
N GLY A 56 -5.89 6.68 -7.78
CA GLY A 56 -6.28 8.02 -8.22
C GLY A 56 -6.55 8.97 -7.05
N MET A 57 -7.30 8.51 -6.06
CA MET A 57 -7.58 9.26 -4.84
C MET A 57 -6.32 9.52 -4.01
N ALA A 58 -5.54 8.49 -3.76
CA ALA A 58 -4.32 8.60 -2.97
C ALA A 58 -3.27 9.52 -3.62
N MET A 59 -3.11 9.45 -4.94
CA MET A 59 -2.22 10.37 -5.66
C MET A 59 -2.68 11.82 -5.53
N GLY A 60 -3.99 12.08 -5.46
CA GLY A 60 -4.54 13.40 -5.15
C GLY A 60 -4.05 13.89 -3.77
N VAL A 61 -4.15 13.06 -2.75
CA VAL A 61 -3.68 13.36 -1.39
C VAL A 61 -2.16 13.56 -1.35
N LEU A 62 -1.39 12.65 -1.94
CA LEU A 62 0.08 12.73 -1.96
C LEU A 62 0.59 14.00 -2.65
N ARG A 63 -0.08 14.42 -3.73
CA ARG A 63 0.22 15.70 -4.41
C ARG A 63 -0.12 16.89 -3.53
N LYS A 64 -1.29 16.90 -2.88
CA LYS A 64 -1.70 17.98 -1.96
C LYS A 64 -0.71 18.11 -0.80
N LYS A 65 -0.23 17.01 -0.26
CA LYS A 65 0.81 16.96 0.79
C LYS A 65 2.22 17.26 0.26
N ARG A 66 2.40 17.44 -1.04
CA ARG A 66 3.70 17.64 -1.71
C ARG A 66 4.69 16.50 -1.51
N VAL A 67 4.19 15.28 -1.38
CA VAL A 67 4.98 14.05 -1.24
C VAL A 67 5.34 13.48 -2.61
N ALA A 68 4.45 13.59 -3.57
CA ALA A 68 4.68 13.14 -4.93
C ALA A 68 4.23 14.18 -5.95
N VAL A 69 4.85 14.13 -7.13
CA VAL A 69 4.43 14.86 -8.32
C VAL A 69 4.01 13.89 -9.41
N VAL A 70 3.13 14.33 -10.30
CA VAL A 70 2.72 13.57 -11.48
C VAL A 70 2.94 14.44 -12.69
N GLU A 71 3.77 13.96 -13.60
CA GLU A 71 4.21 14.69 -14.79
C GLU A 71 4.01 13.84 -16.04
N ALA A 72 4.01 14.43 -17.21
CA ALA A 72 4.10 13.70 -18.47
C ALA A 72 5.50 13.06 -18.58
N GLU A 73 5.59 11.82 -19.06
CA GLU A 73 6.87 11.10 -19.24
C GLU A 73 7.84 11.87 -20.16
N ARG A 74 7.28 12.51 -21.17
CA ARG A 74 7.98 13.44 -22.08
C ARG A 74 7.00 14.53 -22.48
N SER A 75 7.53 15.66 -22.96
CA SER A 75 6.70 16.73 -23.50
C SER A 75 5.74 16.18 -24.59
N GLY A 76 4.44 16.43 -24.46
CA GLY A 76 3.40 15.93 -25.34
C GLY A 76 2.98 14.47 -25.11
N SER A 77 3.61 13.73 -24.20
CA SER A 77 3.22 12.35 -23.87
C SER A 77 1.92 12.31 -23.07
N ARG A 78 1.04 11.35 -23.43
CA ARG A 78 -0.14 11.01 -22.61
C ARG A 78 0.21 10.13 -21.40
N THR A 79 1.39 9.53 -21.40
CA THR A 79 1.86 8.68 -20.28
C THR A 79 2.26 9.58 -19.11
N LYS A 80 1.69 9.30 -17.94
CA LYS A 80 1.97 10.01 -16.70
C LYS A 80 2.91 9.18 -15.83
N VAL A 81 3.89 9.85 -15.24
CA VAL A 81 4.87 9.30 -14.31
C VAL A 81 4.72 9.99 -12.96
N ALA A 82 4.68 9.21 -11.90
CA ALA A 82 4.68 9.67 -10.53
C ALA A 82 6.11 9.57 -9.96
N ARG A 83 6.57 10.61 -9.28
CA ARG A 83 7.90 10.69 -8.65
C ARG A 83 7.77 11.18 -7.23
N LEU A 84 8.68 10.75 -6.35
CA LEU A 84 8.83 11.35 -5.03
C LEU A 84 9.46 12.74 -5.15
N THR A 85 8.98 13.63 -4.31
CA THR A 85 9.66 14.91 -4.02
C THR A 85 10.74 14.68 -2.93
N PRO A 86 11.60 15.67 -2.63
CA PRO A 86 12.48 15.58 -1.45
C PRO A 86 11.70 15.28 -0.17
N LYS A 87 10.58 15.96 0.07
CA LYS A 87 9.67 15.67 1.19
C LYS A 87 9.09 14.24 1.10
N GLY A 88 8.88 13.73 -0.10
CA GLY A 88 8.40 12.37 -0.31
C GLY A 88 9.42 11.32 0.08
N ARG A 89 10.71 11.58 -0.12
CA ARG A 89 11.79 10.71 0.35
C ARG A 89 11.87 10.66 1.87
N GLU A 90 11.84 11.82 2.51
CA GLU A 90 11.79 11.90 3.98
C GLU A 90 10.60 11.11 4.53
N ALA A 91 9.44 11.24 3.90
CA ALA A 91 8.25 10.49 4.27
C ALA A 91 8.38 8.97 4.02
N GLN A 92 9.08 8.56 2.94
CA GLN A 92 9.37 7.15 2.66
C GLN A 92 10.33 6.55 3.69
N ASP A 93 11.34 7.30 4.10
CA ASP A 93 12.30 6.86 5.12
C ASP A 93 11.64 6.78 6.50
N ALA A 94 10.84 7.77 6.86
CA ALA A 94 10.02 7.72 8.08
C ALA A 94 9.08 6.51 8.10
N TYR A 95 8.46 6.19 6.95
CA TYR A 95 7.64 4.99 6.80
C TYR A 95 8.44 3.70 7.10
N ARG A 96 9.64 3.57 6.52
CA ARG A 96 10.48 2.38 6.74
C ARG A 96 10.89 2.24 8.19
N GLN A 97 11.29 3.33 8.83
CA GLN A 97 11.65 3.36 10.25
C GLN A 97 10.48 2.99 11.15
N LEU A 98 9.30 3.54 10.89
CA LEU A 98 8.11 3.28 11.69
C LEU A 98 7.69 1.80 11.65
N LEU A 99 7.81 1.14 10.50
CA LEU A 99 7.55 -0.30 10.40
C LEU A 99 8.47 -1.10 11.33
N GLY A 100 9.76 -0.78 11.36
CA GLY A 100 10.73 -1.41 12.26
C GLY A 100 10.39 -1.17 13.74
N ILE A 101 10.07 0.07 14.11
CA ILE A 101 9.70 0.43 15.48
C ILE A 101 8.45 -0.33 15.95
N ILE A 102 7.43 -0.45 15.11
CA ILE A 102 6.22 -1.21 15.45
C ILE A 102 6.55 -2.69 15.62
N GLU A 103 7.39 -3.24 14.75
CA GLU A 103 7.80 -4.63 14.85
C GLU A 103 8.59 -4.90 16.14
N GLU A 104 9.52 -4.04 16.53
CA GLU A 104 10.26 -4.13 17.79
C GLU A 104 9.31 -4.07 19.01
N ARG A 105 8.32 -3.19 18.98
CA ARG A 105 7.27 -3.13 20.03
C ARG A 105 6.48 -4.43 20.10
N TRP A 106 6.18 -5.02 18.96
CA TRP A 106 5.45 -6.29 18.91
C TRP A 106 6.32 -7.47 19.37
N GLN A 107 7.61 -7.48 19.03
CA GLN A 107 8.56 -8.46 19.57
C GLN A 107 8.64 -8.37 21.10
N ALA A 108 8.75 -7.16 21.66
CA ALA A 108 8.78 -6.96 23.09
C ALA A 108 7.47 -7.40 23.78
N ARG A 109 6.32 -7.25 23.11
CA ARG A 109 5.00 -7.56 23.68
C ARG A 109 4.59 -9.03 23.51
N PHE A 110 4.88 -9.63 22.38
CA PHE A 110 4.39 -10.96 21.99
C PHE A 110 5.49 -12.03 21.92
N GLY A 111 6.74 -11.64 22.09
CA GLY A 111 7.92 -12.48 21.99
C GLY A 111 8.54 -12.45 20.58
N GLU A 112 9.86 -12.43 20.54
CA GLU A 112 10.66 -12.38 19.32
C GLU A 112 10.39 -13.57 18.38
N GLU A 113 10.35 -14.78 18.95
CA GLU A 113 10.07 -16.02 18.20
C GLU A 113 8.70 -15.99 17.50
N THR A 114 7.67 -15.49 18.21
CA THR A 114 6.32 -15.39 17.65
C THR A 114 6.28 -14.46 16.45
N ILE A 115 6.91 -13.29 16.57
CA ILE A 115 6.92 -12.27 15.49
C ILE A 115 7.81 -12.72 14.33
N SER A 116 8.96 -13.33 14.59
CA SER A 116 9.83 -13.90 13.56
C SER A 116 9.12 -14.98 12.75
N THR A 117 8.47 -15.93 13.43
CA THR A 117 7.67 -16.98 12.77
C THR A 117 6.55 -16.41 11.91
N LEU A 118 5.85 -15.38 12.41
CA LEU A 118 4.80 -14.69 11.66
C LEU A 118 5.39 -14.01 10.41
N ARG A 119 6.51 -13.30 10.54
CA ARG A 119 7.22 -12.65 9.43
C ARG A 119 7.60 -13.65 8.34
N GLU A 120 8.21 -14.78 8.72
CA GLU A 120 8.58 -15.83 7.79
C GLU A 120 7.37 -16.44 7.08
N ALA A 121 6.30 -16.69 7.81
CA ALA A 121 5.06 -17.23 7.24
C ALA A 121 4.45 -16.26 6.21
N LEU A 122 4.37 -14.97 6.55
CA LEU A 122 3.90 -13.92 5.64
C LEU A 122 4.84 -13.75 4.45
N GLY A 123 6.17 -13.80 4.65
CA GLY A 123 7.16 -13.73 3.58
C GLY A 123 6.97 -14.84 2.56
N ARG A 124 6.74 -16.08 3.02
CA ARG A 124 6.44 -17.21 2.12
C ARG A 124 5.16 -17.02 1.30
N LEU A 125 4.14 -16.37 1.88
CA LEU A 125 2.89 -16.08 1.16
C LEU A 125 3.05 -14.96 0.15
N VAL A 126 3.80 -13.94 0.50
CA VAL A 126 4.05 -12.77 -0.39
C VAL A 126 5.02 -13.14 -1.51
N GLY A 127 5.99 -14.02 -1.25
CA GLY A 127 7.02 -14.43 -2.19
C GLY A 127 8.17 -13.41 -2.31
N GLU A 128 9.09 -13.70 -3.23
CA GLU A 128 10.28 -12.89 -3.44
C GLU A 128 9.95 -11.50 -3.99
N PRO A 129 10.62 -10.43 -3.53
CA PRO A 129 10.41 -9.05 -3.99
C PRO A 129 10.65 -8.85 -5.50
N THR A 130 11.46 -9.73 -6.10
CA THR A 130 11.82 -9.70 -7.53
C THR A 130 10.79 -10.39 -8.42
N ALA A 131 9.82 -11.10 -7.84
CA ALA A 131 8.75 -11.70 -8.62
C ALA A 131 7.89 -10.60 -9.27
N GLN A 132 7.59 -10.73 -10.56
CA GLN A 132 6.74 -9.78 -11.30
C GLN A 132 5.37 -9.59 -10.63
N LEU A 133 4.87 -10.64 -10.00
CA LEU A 133 3.64 -10.62 -9.23
C LEU A 133 3.81 -11.53 -8.01
N SER A 134 3.52 -10.99 -6.83
CA SER A 134 3.50 -11.79 -5.60
C SER A 134 2.56 -12.99 -5.76
N PRO A 135 2.95 -14.21 -5.32
CA PRO A 135 2.08 -15.39 -5.33
C PRO A 135 0.70 -15.14 -4.72
N LEU A 136 0.64 -14.24 -3.73
CA LEU A 136 -0.61 -13.84 -3.08
C LEU A 136 -1.61 -13.18 -4.05
N PHE A 137 -1.12 -12.51 -5.09
CA PHE A 137 -1.95 -11.79 -6.05
C PHE A 137 -2.14 -12.53 -7.38
N ARG A 138 -1.60 -13.75 -7.52
CA ARG A 138 -1.85 -14.56 -8.72
C ARG A 138 -3.35 -14.83 -8.88
N GLY A 139 -3.89 -14.53 -10.04
CA GLY A 139 -5.32 -14.62 -10.31
C GLY A 139 -6.15 -13.46 -9.74
N LEU A 140 -5.48 -12.50 -9.09
CA LEU A 140 -6.09 -11.26 -8.60
C LEU A 140 -5.56 -10.05 -9.35
N GLU A 141 -5.13 -10.26 -10.59
CA GLU A 141 -4.54 -9.23 -11.45
C GLU A 141 -5.47 -8.01 -11.48
N PRO A 142 -4.90 -6.79 -11.43
CA PRO A 142 -5.69 -5.58 -11.55
C PRO A 142 -6.28 -5.44 -12.97
N TYR A 143 -7.35 -4.65 -13.06
CA TYR A 143 -7.97 -4.30 -14.34
C TYR A 143 -6.92 -4.02 -15.45
N PRO A 144 -7.14 -4.45 -16.73
CA PRO A 144 -8.41 -4.95 -17.27
C PRO A 144 -8.68 -6.45 -17.06
N ASP A 145 -7.66 -7.27 -16.81
CA ASP A 145 -7.76 -8.73 -16.83
C ASP A 145 -7.98 -9.35 -15.43
N GLY A 146 -8.23 -8.50 -14.44
CA GLY A 146 -8.30 -8.89 -13.03
C GLY A 146 -9.56 -9.69 -12.68
N TRP A 147 -9.50 -10.34 -11.53
CA TRP A 147 -10.58 -11.14 -10.94
C TRP A 147 -11.95 -10.45 -10.91
N ARG A 148 -12.00 -9.10 -10.92
CA ARG A 148 -13.25 -8.32 -10.97
C ARG A 148 -14.02 -8.48 -12.29
N THR A 149 -13.33 -8.78 -13.38
CA THR A 149 -13.98 -9.01 -14.69
C THR A 149 -14.56 -10.40 -14.79
N SER A 150 -13.95 -11.37 -14.09
CA SER A 150 -14.37 -12.77 -14.06
C SER A 150 -15.24 -13.12 -12.84
N ALA A 151 -15.22 -12.32 -11.78
CA ALA A 151 -16.05 -12.56 -10.63
C ALA A 151 -17.52 -12.23 -10.90
N ARG A 152 -18.42 -13.17 -10.55
CA ARG A 152 -19.84 -12.83 -10.46
C ARG A 152 -19.99 -11.66 -9.50
N LYS A 153 -20.75 -10.62 -9.90
CA LYS A 153 -21.04 -9.48 -9.01
C LYS A 153 -21.60 -10.01 -7.70
N PRO A 154 -20.90 -9.87 -6.58
CA PRO A 154 -21.43 -10.31 -5.31
C PRO A 154 -22.65 -9.46 -4.96
N ASN A 155 -23.68 -10.08 -4.41
CA ASN A 155 -24.87 -9.36 -3.94
C ASN A 155 -24.56 -8.37 -2.82
N THR A 156 -23.41 -8.53 -2.17
CA THR A 156 -22.89 -7.63 -1.15
C THR A 156 -21.47 -7.26 -1.55
N LEU A 157 -21.20 -5.99 -1.73
CA LEU A 157 -19.84 -5.51 -1.93
C LEU A 157 -19.01 -5.91 -0.71
N PRO A 158 -17.77 -6.43 -0.91
CA PRO A 158 -16.89 -6.60 0.22
C PRO A 158 -16.76 -5.25 0.89
N HIS A 159 -17.12 -5.18 2.17
CA HIS A 159 -16.80 -4.03 2.99
C HIS A 159 -15.28 -3.98 3.08
N TYR A 160 -14.68 -3.16 2.23
CA TYR A 160 -13.38 -2.64 2.57
C TYR A 160 -13.56 -1.91 3.90
N PRO A 161 -12.68 -2.12 4.88
CA PRO A 161 -12.55 -1.20 5.99
C PRO A 161 -12.04 0.11 5.40
N MET A 162 -12.94 0.83 4.74
CA MET A 162 -12.67 2.12 4.16
C MET A 162 -12.72 3.13 5.29
N VAL A 163 -11.52 3.52 5.74
CA VAL A 163 -11.23 4.93 5.96
C VAL A 163 -12.32 5.67 6.72
N ARG A 164 -12.50 5.30 7.99
CA ARG A 164 -13.24 6.17 8.92
C ARG A 164 -12.42 7.37 9.39
N GLY A 165 -11.22 7.59 8.87
CA GLY A 165 -10.31 8.64 9.33
C GLY A 165 -10.19 9.89 8.45
N LEU A 166 -10.82 9.96 7.27
CA LEU A 166 -10.61 11.10 6.36
C LEU A 166 -11.73 12.15 6.34
N TYR A 167 -12.78 12.00 7.15
CA TYR A 167 -13.93 12.93 7.08
C TYR A 167 -14.38 13.54 8.41
N ASN A 168 -13.63 13.42 9.49
CA ASN A 168 -14.04 13.98 10.78
C ASN A 168 -13.24 15.21 11.23
N ASP A 169 -12.63 15.96 10.31
CA ASP A 169 -12.12 17.31 10.59
C ASP A 169 -12.65 18.27 9.49
N ILE A 170 -13.91 18.61 9.58
CA ILE A 170 -14.50 19.85 9.07
C ILE A 170 -15.29 20.48 10.21
#